data_b852e0dfba37561f929ba981ffe5caea
#
_entry.id   b852e0dfba37561f929ba981ffe5caea
#
_cell.length_a   1.000
_cell.length_b   1.000
_cell.length_c   1.000
_cell.angle_alpha   90.00
_cell.angle_beta   90.00
_cell.angle_gamma   90.00
#
_symmetry.space_group_name_H-M   'P 1'
#
loop_
_entity.id
_entity.type
_entity.pdbx_description
1 polymer ?
#
loop_
_entity_poly.entity_id
_entity_poly.type
_entity_poly.pdbx_seq_one_letter_code
_entity_poly.pdbx_strand_id
1 'polypeptide(L)'
;MRALALLPWLLAAALAQVQVAATTPILADLVRQVGGNRVAAVAVLPPGADPHTFEPTPSVAQALSQTRLLFANGLGLEPYLPKLQALLPKNAQVVLLGEGQPGLICGEDHAEEDHGHGPCDPHLWLDPAYAVRYAERILEALAALDPGGRDLYRANLERFKKEVEALDRAYRA
;
A
#
# COMPACT_ATOMS: atom_id res chain seq x y z
N MET A 1 46.66 38.83 5.58
CA MET A 1 45.68 38.47 4.56
C MET A 1 45.01 37.15 5.02
N ARG A 2 43.77 37.23 5.46
CA ARG A 2 43.00 36.04 5.93
C ARG A 2 42.18 35.52 4.78
N ALA A 3 42.50 34.30 4.31
CA ALA A 3 41.70 33.61 3.28
C ALA A 3 40.38 33.13 3.92
N LEU A 4 39.27 33.69 3.45
CA LEU A 4 37.91 33.21 3.79
C LEU A 4 37.67 31.93 3.01
N ALA A 5 37.70 30.79 3.68
CA ALA A 5 37.28 29.51 3.09
C ALA A 5 35.77 29.51 2.94
N LEU A 6 35.28 29.64 1.71
CA LEU A 6 33.88 29.43 1.34
C LEU A 6 33.58 27.95 1.44
N LEU A 7 32.90 27.53 2.50
CA LEU A 7 32.34 26.18 2.60
C LEU A 7 31.19 26.07 1.58
N PRO A 8 31.22 25.12 0.63
CA PRO A 8 30.09 24.90 -0.26
C PRO A 8 28.94 24.31 0.57
N TRP A 9 27.86 25.06 0.69
CA TRP A 9 26.59 24.55 1.21
C TRP A 9 26.06 23.55 0.19
N LEU A 10 26.23 22.27 0.46
CA LEU A 10 25.52 21.20 -0.24
C LEU A 10 24.05 21.30 0.14
N LEU A 11 23.27 22.02 -0.71
CA LEU A 11 21.82 21.95 -0.65
C LEU A 11 21.45 20.51 -1.04
N ALA A 12 21.21 19.66 -0.04
CA ALA A 12 20.53 18.39 -0.26
C ALA A 12 19.10 18.75 -0.71
N ALA A 13 18.85 18.65 -2.02
CA ALA A 13 17.51 18.76 -2.55
C ALA A 13 16.66 17.67 -1.88
N ALA A 14 15.77 18.05 -0.98
CA ALA A 14 14.80 17.15 -0.41
C ALA A 14 13.94 16.65 -1.59
N LEU A 15 14.12 15.40 -1.98
CA LEU A 15 13.28 14.77 -3.00
C LEU A 15 11.84 14.76 -2.47
N ALA A 16 10.93 15.38 -3.22
CA ALA A 16 9.52 15.37 -2.86
C ALA A 16 9.05 13.92 -2.79
N GLN A 17 8.42 13.55 -1.68
CA GLN A 17 7.87 12.21 -1.50
C GLN A 17 6.71 11.95 -2.47
N VAL A 18 6.64 10.74 -2.98
CA VAL A 18 5.50 10.28 -3.77
C VAL A 18 4.29 10.13 -2.85
N GLN A 19 3.21 10.86 -3.15
CA GLN A 19 1.98 10.81 -2.38
C GLN A 19 1.16 9.60 -2.82
N VAL A 20 0.91 8.68 -1.91
CA VAL A 20 0.12 7.46 -2.13
C VAL A 20 -0.88 7.25 -0.99
N ALA A 21 -1.95 6.54 -1.28
CA ALA A 21 -2.91 6.11 -0.28
C ALA A 21 -3.07 4.59 -0.29
N ALA A 22 -3.52 4.05 0.81
CA ALA A 22 -3.93 2.66 0.94
C ALA A 22 -5.29 2.60 1.66
N THR A 23 -6.13 1.66 1.30
CA THR A 23 -7.48 1.56 1.88
C THR A 23 -7.43 1.27 3.36
N THR A 24 -6.52 0.41 3.82
CA THR A 24 -6.40 0.01 5.23
C THR A 24 -5.06 0.39 5.85
N PRO A 25 -4.97 0.50 7.19
CA PRO A 25 -3.70 0.74 7.89
C PRO A 25 -2.63 -0.33 7.62
N ILE A 26 -3.04 -1.59 7.45
CA ILE A 26 -2.16 -2.73 7.15
C ILE A 26 -1.50 -2.53 5.78
N LEU A 27 -2.29 -2.21 4.76
CA LEU A 27 -1.76 -1.95 3.43
C LEU A 27 -0.87 -0.69 3.40
N ALA A 28 -1.24 0.35 4.15
CA ALA A 28 -0.41 1.55 4.29
C ALA A 28 0.93 1.24 4.95
N ASP A 29 0.97 0.30 5.90
CA ASP A 29 2.23 -0.16 6.51
C ASP A 29 3.10 -0.90 5.49
N LEU A 30 2.55 -1.85 4.73
CA LEU A 30 3.27 -2.54 3.66
C LEU A 30 3.85 -1.55 2.64
N VAL A 31 3.07 -0.53 2.26
CA VAL A 31 3.55 0.54 1.36
C VAL A 31 4.74 1.28 1.97
N ARG A 32 4.73 1.60 3.27
CA ARG A 32 5.85 2.25 3.96
C ARG A 32 7.07 1.34 4.07
N GLN A 33 6.86 0.04 4.31
CA GLN A 33 7.94 -0.95 4.36
C GLN A 33 8.72 -1.00 3.05
N VAL A 34 8.02 -0.95 1.92
CA VAL A 34 8.63 -0.95 0.58
C VAL A 34 9.13 0.44 0.17
N GLY A 35 8.29 1.47 0.34
CA GLY A 35 8.56 2.82 -0.16
C GLY A 35 9.62 3.58 0.64
N GLY A 36 9.76 3.27 1.92
CA GLY A 36 10.69 3.96 2.82
C GLY A 36 10.43 5.48 2.86
N ASN A 37 11.50 6.25 2.93
CA ASN A 37 11.44 7.71 3.02
C ASN A 37 11.10 8.42 1.70
N ARG A 38 11.00 7.71 0.58
CA ARG A 38 10.58 8.29 -0.70
C ARG A 38 9.07 8.37 -0.87
N VAL A 39 8.30 7.70 -0.01
CA VAL A 39 6.84 7.59 -0.14
C VAL A 39 6.16 8.14 1.11
N ALA A 40 5.15 8.98 0.91
CA ALA A 40 4.21 9.40 1.93
C ALA A 40 2.91 8.60 1.76
N ALA A 41 2.72 7.58 2.60
CA ALA A 41 1.56 6.70 2.54
C ALA A 41 0.51 7.07 3.59
N VAL A 42 -0.72 7.35 3.15
CA VAL A 42 -1.88 7.66 4.00
C VAL A 42 -2.83 6.46 4.01
N ALA A 43 -3.30 6.05 5.19
CA ALA A 43 -4.40 5.09 5.30
C ALA A 43 -5.74 5.83 5.18
N VAL A 44 -6.65 5.33 4.34
CA VAL A 44 -8.01 5.86 4.19
C VAL A 44 -8.86 5.48 5.41
N LEU A 45 -8.78 4.21 5.79
CA LEU A 45 -9.49 3.68 6.94
C LEU A 45 -8.77 4.09 8.23
N PRO A 46 -9.48 4.68 9.22
CA PRO A 46 -8.90 4.93 10.54
C PRO A 46 -8.55 3.62 11.27
N PRO A 47 -7.55 3.63 12.17
CA PRO A 47 -7.27 2.47 13.00
C PRO A 47 -8.51 1.99 13.78
N GLY A 48 -8.77 0.68 13.73
CA GLY A 48 -9.90 0.05 14.43
C GLY A 48 -11.25 0.16 13.72
N ALA A 49 -11.34 0.83 12.58
CA ALA A 49 -12.57 0.83 11.77
C ALA A 49 -12.67 -0.45 10.94
N ASP A 50 -13.90 -0.84 10.64
CA ASP A 50 -14.21 -2.01 9.84
C ASP A 50 -14.16 -1.69 8.35
N PRO A 51 -13.32 -2.39 7.55
CA PRO A 51 -13.20 -2.15 6.12
C PRO A 51 -14.47 -2.54 5.33
N HIS A 52 -15.37 -3.33 5.88
CA HIS A 52 -16.58 -3.76 5.18
C HIS A 52 -17.71 -2.72 5.25
N THR A 53 -17.71 -1.88 6.28
CA THR A 53 -18.81 -0.95 6.56
C THR A 53 -18.39 0.52 6.55
N PHE A 54 -17.13 0.80 6.25
CA PHE A 54 -16.59 2.16 6.22
C PHE A 54 -17.24 3.02 5.15
N GLU A 55 -17.55 4.27 5.50
CA GLU A 55 -18.03 5.30 4.57
C GLU A 55 -17.00 6.44 4.46
N PRO A 56 -16.56 6.80 3.24
CA PRO A 56 -15.60 7.89 3.04
C PRO A 56 -16.15 9.24 3.51
N THR A 57 -15.34 9.96 4.27
CA THR A 57 -15.65 11.30 4.78
C THR A 57 -15.06 12.40 3.89
N PRO A 58 -15.48 13.67 4.02
CA PRO A 58 -14.87 14.79 3.29
C PRO A 58 -13.34 14.92 3.51
N SER A 59 -12.84 14.55 4.69
CA SER A 59 -11.41 14.55 4.96
C SER A 59 -10.64 13.51 4.13
N VAL A 60 -11.26 12.38 3.82
CA VAL A 60 -10.71 11.38 2.89
C VAL A 60 -10.58 11.96 1.49
N ALA A 61 -11.58 12.69 1.00
CA ALA A 61 -11.51 13.35 -0.30
C ALA A 61 -10.33 14.33 -0.38
N GLN A 62 -10.09 15.09 0.69
CA GLN A 62 -8.93 15.99 0.76
C GLN A 62 -7.61 15.23 0.76
N ALA A 63 -7.49 14.14 1.51
CA ALA A 63 -6.29 13.31 1.56
C ALA A 63 -5.98 12.66 0.20
N LEU A 64 -7.02 12.28 -0.56
CA LEU A 64 -6.89 11.66 -1.87
C LEU A 64 -6.59 12.65 -3.00
N SER A 65 -6.80 13.95 -2.81
CA SER A 65 -6.70 14.96 -3.87
C SER A 65 -5.34 15.06 -4.56
N GLN A 66 -4.26 14.61 -3.92
CA GLN A 66 -2.90 14.59 -4.47
C GLN A 66 -2.33 13.17 -4.62
N THR A 67 -3.15 12.17 -4.36
CA THR A 67 -2.74 10.76 -4.44
C THR A 67 -2.48 10.37 -5.88
N ARG A 68 -1.35 9.71 -6.13
CA ARG A 68 -0.95 9.19 -7.45
C ARG A 68 -1.20 7.68 -7.58
N LEU A 69 -1.16 6.95 -6.46
CA LEU A 69 -1.48 5.53 -6.37
C LEU A 69 -2.39 5.30 -5.17
N LEU A 70 -3.49 4.58 -5.38
CA LEU A 70 -4.32 4.02 -4.33
C LEU A 70 -4.12 2.50 -4.31
N PHE A 71 -3.62 1.97 -3.21
CA PHE A 71 -3.52 0.54 -2.97
C PHE A 71 -4.78 0.07 -2.23
N ALA A 72 -5.48 -0.88 -2.80
CA ALA A 72 -6.64 -1.52 -2.20
C ALA A 72 -6.45 -3.03 -2.15
N ASN A 73 -7.13 -3.69 -1.24
CA ASN A 73 -7.10 -5.14 -1.17
C ASN A 73 -7.82 -5.76 -2.37
N GLY A 74 -9.00 -5.27 -2.69
CA GLY A 74 -9.89 -5.89 -3.68
C GLY A 74 -10.62 -7.09 -3.09
N LEU A 75 -11.07 -8.01 -3.95
CA LEU A 75 -11.83 -9.21 -3.57
C LEU A 75 -13.11 -8.91 -2.77
N GLY A 76 -13.68 -7.72 -2.93
CA GLY A 76 -14.89 -7.29 -2.23
C GLY A 76 -14.67 -6.79 -0.80
N LEU A 77 -13.43 -6.67 -0.31
CA LEU A 77 -13.15 -6.16 1.04
C LEU A 77 -13.69 -4.73 1.24
N GLU A 78 -13.56 -3.89 0.21
CA GLU A 78 -13.90 -2.48 0.27
C GLU A 78 -15.11 -2.15 -0.63
N PRO A 79 -16.36 -2.28 -0.15
CA PRO A 79 -17.55 -1.95 -0.96
C PRO A 79 -17.61 -0.47 -1.32
N TYR A 80 -16.89 0.38 -0.59
CA TYR A 80 -16.75 1.83 -0.84
C TYR A 80 -15.67 2.18 -1.89
N LEU A 81 -14.92 1.22 -2.42
CA LEU A 81 -13.83 1.47 -3.37
C LEU A 81 -14.25 2.30 -4.58
N PRO A 82 -15.44 2.10 -5.21
CA PRO A 82 -15.90 2.97 -6.29
C PRO A 82 -16.05 4.44 -5.87
N LYS A 83 -16.47 4.70 -4.62
CA LYS A 83 -16.56 6.08 -4.09
C LYS A 83 -15.16 6.69 -3.96
N LEU A 84 -14.16 5.93 -3.49
CA LEU A 84 -12.76 6.41 -3.42
C LEU A 84 -12.21 6.69 -4.81
N GLN A 85 -12.46 5.83 -5.78
CA GLN A 85 -12.01 6.01 -7.17
C GLN A 85 -12.53 7.32 -7.77
N ALA A 86 -13.78 7.67 -7.49
CA ALA A 86 -14.39 8.92 -7.94
C ALA A 86 -13.75 10.19 -7.32
N LEU A 87 -13.07 10.05 -6.18
CA LEU A 87 -12.38 11.15 -5.47
C LEU A 87 -10.92 11.32 -5.93
N LEU A 88 -10.37 10.36 -6.65
CA LEU A 88 -8.98 10.40 -7.09
C LEU A 88 -8.77 11.38 -8.25
N PRO A 89 -7.56 11.98 -8.37
CA PRO A 89 -7.15 12.68 -9.57
C PRO A 89 -7.25 11.77 -10.82
N LYS A 90 -7.56 12.35 -11.98
CA LYS A 90 -7.72 11.60 -13.25
C LYS A 90 -6.48 10.79 -13.65
N ASN A 91 -5.30 11.17 -13.20
CA ASN A 91 -4.03 10.51 -13.48
C ASN A 91 -3.57 9.58 -12.36
N ALA A 92 -4.38 9.37 -11.34
CA ALA A 92 -4.12 8.39 -10.30
C ALA A 92 -4.46 6.98 -10.77
N GLN A 93 -3.73 6.01 -10.25
CA GLN A 93 -3.96 4.58 -10.53
C GLN A 93 -4.43 3.87 -9.27
N VAL A 94 -5.27 2.86 -9.45
CA VAL A 94 -5.68 1.95 -8.38
C VAL A 94 -5.01 0.61 -8.60
N VAL A 95 -4.39 0.07 -7.56
CA VAL A 95 -3.69 -1.22 -7.55
C VAL A 95 -4.40 -2.15 -6.57
N LEU A 96 -5.01 -3.21 -7.11
CA LEU A 96 -5.69 -4.23 -6.32
C LEU A 96 -4.70 -5.32 -5.94
N LEU A 97 -4.34 -5.40 -4.67
CA LEU A 97 -3.26 -6.27 -4.19
C LEU A 97 -3.68 -7.75 -4.11
N GLY A 98 -4.94 -8.02 -3.77
CA GLY A 98 -5.49 -9.38 -3.64
C GLY A 98 -5.91 -10.03 -4.96
N GLU A 99 -6.26 -9.24 -5.98
CA GLU A 99 -6.74 -9.75 -7.24
C GLU A 99 -5.70 -10.61 -7.97
N GLY A 100 -6.16 -11.78 -8.50
CA GLY A 100 -5.28 -12.68 -9.27
C GLY A 100 -4.14 -13.29 -8.47
N GLN A 101 -4.19 -13.30 -7.15
CA GLN A 101 -3.24 -14.05 -6.32
C GLN A 101 -3.50 -15.55 -6.49
N PRO A 102 -2.46 -16.40 -6.48
CA PRO A 102 -2.64 -17.86 -6.54
C PRO A 102 -3.23 -18.40 -5.23
N GLY A 103 -4.02 -19.47 -5.31
CA GLY A 103 -4.51 -20.18 -4.12
C GLY A 103 -5.65 -19.45 -3.39
N LEU A 104 -6.39 -18.59 -4.09
CA LEU A 104 -7.59 -17.95 -3.53
C LEU A 104 -8.61 -19.02 -3.10
N ILE A 105 -9.17 -18.85 -1.90
CA ILE A 105 -10.30 -19.64 -1.43
C ILE A 105 -11.57 -18.96 -1.93
N CYS A 106 -12.20 -19.56 -2.93
CA CYS A 106 -13.43 -19.06 -3.53
C CYS A 106 -14.48 -20.16 -3.44
N GLY A 107 -15.72 -19.80 -3.07
CA GLY A 107 -16.84 -20.74 -2.96
C GLY A 107 -18.03 -20.29 -3.81
N GLU A 108 -18.76 -21.27 -4.35
CA GLU A 108 -20.06 -21.00 -5.00
C GLU A 108 -21.15 -20.72 -3.96
N ASP A 109 -20.96 -21.11 -2.70
CA ASP A 109 -21.96 -21.10 -1.63
C ASP A 109 -21.95 -19.81 -0.78
N HIS A 110 -21.02 -18.88 -0.99
CA HIS A 110 -20.99 -17.61 -0.25
C HIS A 110 -22.00 -16.58 -0.74
N ALA A 111 -22.83 -16.94 -1.75
CA ALA A 111 -23.88 -16.05 -2.27
C ALA A 111 -25.10 -15.90 -1.34
N GLU A 112 -25.24 -16.76 -0.33
CA GLU A 112 -26.42 -16.73 0.57
C GLU A 112 -26.19 -16.04 1.92
N GLU A 113 -24.93 -15.79 2.33
CA GLU A 113 -24.65 -14.94 3.49
C GLU A 113 -24.23 -13.56 2.96
N ASP A 114 -25.19 -12.65 2.95
CA ASP A 114 -25.09 -11.25 2.49
C ASP A 114 -24.17 -10.41 3.40
N HIS A 115 -22.87 -10.75 3.43
CA HIS A 115 -21.84 -9.93 4.08
C HIS A 115 -21.10 -9.02 3.10
N GLY A 116 -21.59 -8.84 1.86
CA GLY A 116 -21.03 -7.91 0.88
C GLY A 116 -19.64 -8.27 0.35
N HIS A 117 -19.18 -9.50 0.60
CA HIS A 117 -17.91 -10.01 0.08
C HIS A 117 -18.06 -10.48 -1.36
N GLY A 118 -17.00 -10.35 -2.15
CA GLY A 118 -16.85 -11.04 -3.42
C GLY A 118 -16.83 -12.57 -3.23
N PRO A 119 -16.78 -13.34 -4.32
CA PRO A 119 -16.82 -14.80 -4.27
C PRO A 119 -15.60 -15.46 -3.60
N CYS A 120 -14.59 -14.69 -3.22
CA CYS A 120 -13.35 -15.19 -2.62
C CYS A 120 -13.06 -14.53 -1.28
N ASP A 121 -12.42 -15.27 -0.36
CA ASP A 121 -11.96 -14.73 0.91
C ASP A 121 -10.94 -13.57 0.67
N PRO A 122 -11.26 -12.35 1.12
CA PRO A 122 -10.39 -11.20 0.90
C PRO A 122 -9.24 -11.07 1.91
N HIS A 123 -9.22 -11.88 3.00
CA HIS A 123 -8.33 -11.67 4.16
C HIS A 123 -6.90 -12.22 3.95
N LEU A 124 -6.36 -12.11 2.76
CA LEU A 124 -5.08 -12.72 2.36
C LEU A 124 -3.88 -12.19 3.17
N TRP A 125 -3.91 -10.95 3.63
CA TRP A 125 -2.81 -10.36 4.42
C TRP A 125 -2.57 -11.05 5.78
N LEU A 126 -3.48 -11.91 6.24
CA LEU A 126 -3.29 -12.71 7.44
C LEU A 126 -2.27 -13.84 7.24
N ASP A 127 -1.99 -14.21 5.99
CA ASP A 127 -0.91 -15.13 5.65
C ASP A 127 0.35 -14.33 5.26
N PRO A 128 1.48 -14.52 5.96
CA PRO A 128 2.73 -13.84 5.67
C PRO A 128 3.23 -14.00 4.22
N ALA A 129 2.91 -15.13 3.57
CA ALA A 129 3.27 -15.35 2.18
C ALA A 129 2.56 -14.38 1.23
N TYR A 130 1.29 -14.06 1.50
CA TYR A 130 0.56 -13.03 0.73
C TYR A 130 1.02 -11.63 1.07
N ALA A 131 1.43 -11.35 2.31
CA ALA A 131 2.02 -10.06 2.66
C ALA A 131 3.28 -9.77 1.81
N VAL A 132 4.12 -10.78 1.57
CA VAL A 132 5.28 -10.67 0.66
C VAL A 132 4.84 -10.41 -0.78
N ARG A 133 3.83 -11.12 -1.30
CA ARG A 133 3.30 -10.91 -2.65
C ARG A 133 2.69 -9.52 -2.83
N TYR A 134 2.00 -9.01 -1.81
CA TYR A 134 1.50 -7.63 -1.79
C TYR A 134 2.66 -6.63 -1.86
N ALA A 135 3.72 -6.85 -1.08
CA ALA A 135 4.90 -6.00 -1.10
C ALA A 135 5.60 -6.01 -2.48
N GLU A 136 5.64 -7.14 -3.17
CA GLU A 136 6.15 -7.24 -4.55
C GLU A 136 5.32 -6.39 -5.53
N ARG A 137 3.98 -6.46 -5.49
CA ARG A 137 3.10 -5.62 -6.31
C ARG A 137 3.23 -4.13 -5.98
N ILE A 138 3.38 -3.81 -4.70
CA ILE A 138 3.64 -2.43 -4.26
C ILE A 138 4.93 -1.91 -4.88
N LEU A 139 6.02 -2.70 -4.84
CA LEU A 139 7.29 -2.34 -5.48
C LEU A 139 7.10 -2.05 -6.97
N GLU A 140 6.42 -2.92 -7.70
CA GLU A 140 6.20 -2.75 -9.15
C GLU A 140 5.47 -1.43 -9.45
N ALA A 141 4.40 -1.13 -8.72
CA ALA A 141 3.62 0.08 -8.89
C ALA A 141 4.42 1.34 -8.51
N LEU A 142 5.14 1.31 -7.39
CA LEU A 142 6.01 2.43 -6.97
C LEU A 142 7.15 2.66 -7.95
N ALA A 143 7.80 1.60 -8.44
CA ALA A 143 8.90 1.71 -9.39
C ALA A 143 8.45 2.18 -10.78
N ALA A 144 7.21 1.94 -11.16
CA ALA A 144 6.62 2.49 -12.38
C ALA A 144 6.34 4.00 -12.25
N LEU A 145 5.87 4.45 -11.09
CA LEU A 145 5.56 5.86 -10.82
C LEU A 145 6.83 6.68 -10.52
N ASP A 146 7.78 6.11 -9.80
CA ASP A 146 9.06 6.72 -9.39
C ASP A 146 10.24 5.78 -9.74
N PRO A 147 10.67 5.77 -11.01
CA PRO A 147 11.78 4.92 -11.44
C PRO A 147 13.09 5.17 -10.70
N GLY A 148 13.33 6.40 -10.24
CA GLY A 148 14.50 6.78 -9.46
C GLY A 148 14.56 6.18 -8.05
N GLY A 149 13.45 5.67 -7.53
CA GLY A 149 13.35 4.98 -6.24
C GLY A 149 13.53 3.47 -6.32
N ARG A 150 13.56 2.89 -7.53
CA ARG A 150 13.50 1.43 -7.75
C ARG A 150 14.49 0.62 -6.92
N ASP A 151 15.74 1.05 -6.83
CA ASP A 151 16.78 0.31 -6.11
C ASP A 151 16.54 0.35 -4.59
N LEU A 152 16.07 1.48 -4.06
CA LEU A 152 15.66 1.59 -2.67
C LEU A 152 14.46 0.66 -2.38
N TYR A 153 13.45 0.66 -3.24
CA TYR A 153 12.27 -0.20 -3.07
C TYR A 153 12.63 -1.68 -3.09
N ARG A 154 13.56 -2.09 -3.97
CA ARG A 154 14.09 -3.46 -3.99
C ARG A 154 14.83 -3.82 -2.72
N ALA A 155 15.74 -2.96 -2.25
CA ALA A 155 16.46 -3.19 -1.01
C ALA A 155 15.51 -3.32 0.19
N ASN A 156 14.49 -2.48 0.27
CA ASN A 156 13.47 -2.53 1.30
C ASN A 156 12.64 -3.82 1.23
N LEU A 157 12.20 -4.23 0.03
CA LEU A 157 11.48 -5.49 -0.16
C LEU A 157 12.31 -6.69 0.30
N GLU A 158 13.60 -6.76 -0.07
CA GLU A 158 14.48 -7.86 0.35
C GLU A 158 14.69 -7.88 1.86
N ARG A 159 14.74 -6.72 2.53
CA ARG A 159 14.75 -6.65 3.99
C ARG A 159 13.44 -7.20 4.55
N PHE A 160 12.28 -6.73 4.06
CA PHE A 160 10.96 -7.18 4.50
C PHE A 160 10.79 -8.70 4.35
N LYS A 161 11.20 -9.29 3.22
CA LYS A 161 11.18 -10.75 3.01
C LYS A 161 11.97 -11.50 4.10
N LYS A 162 13.17 -11.03 4.43
CA LYS A 162 13.99 -11.65 5.49
C LYS A 162 13.33 -11.55 6.87
N GLU A 163 12.68 -10.44 7.17
CA GLU A 163 11.95 -10.24 8.43
C GLU A 163 10.77 -11.20 8.52
N VAL A 164 9.98 -11.36 7.43
CA VAL A 164 8.86 -12.30 7.35
C VAL A 164 9.33 -13.75 7.48
N GLU A 165 10.42 -14.14 6.79
CA GLU A 165 11.02 -15.47 6.94
C GLU A 165 11.52 -15.74 8.36
N ALA A 166 12.11 -14.75 9.02
CA ALA A 166 12.56 -14.88 10.40
C ALA A 166 11.37 -15.08 11.36
N LEU A 167 10.29 -14.35 11.14
CA LEU A 167 9.06 -14.48 11.91
C LEU A 167 8.42 -15.86 11.73
N ASP A 168 8.32 -16.35 10.49
CA ASP A 168 7.76 -17.68 10.18
C ASP A 168 8.57 -18.78 10.86
N ARG A 169 9.90 -18.71 10.79
CA ARG A 169 10.78 -19.65 11.50
C ARG A 169 10.58 -19.64 13.02
N ALA A 170 10.44 -18.44 13.61
CA ALA A 170 10.23 -18.32 15.04
C ALA A 170 8.87 -18.84 15.49
N TYR A 171 7.85 -18.74 14.63
CA TYR A 171 6.50 -19.23 14.92
C TYR A 171 6.40 -20.76 14.84
N ARG A 172 7.21 -21.40 13.98
CA ARG A 172 7.24 -22.86 13.77
C ARG A 172 8.16 -23.60 14.74
N ALA A 173 8.98 -22.89 15.53
CA ALA A 173 9.93 -23.47 16.50
C ALA A 173 9.24 -23.78 17.85
#